data_32f546200cff0881096fa6921996ca25
#
_entry.id   32f546200cff0881096fa6921996ca25
#
_cell.length_a   1.000
_cell.length_b   1.000
_cell.length_c   1.000
_cell.angle_alpha   90.00
_cell.angle_beta   90.00
_cell.angle_gamma   90.00
#
_symmetry.space_group_name_H-M   'P 1'
#
loop_
_entity.id
_entity.type
_entity.pdbx_description
1 polymer ?
#
loop_
_entity_poly.entity_id
_entity_poly.type
_entity_poly.pdbx_seq_one_letter_code
_entity_poly.pdbx_strand_id
1 'polypeptide(L)'
;LILAWRHVSPGINETLIWKWLFMLGVFVAGCGWGALGVALIFGYKLTQNFNRPYFAVSIQDFWKRWHATLGDWLNDYFFKPIFKELTTKKKFKPIQRQNLALFLTFTLMGFWNGFELHYILSGMLFGLFSITHNYYVYQCKKNGKDVFFGKLSPKAVQIISIFLMFNSVAFAIYVFSGKISYLFDKIF
;
A
#
# COMPACT_ATOMS: atom_id res chain seq x y z
N LEU A 1 12.19 -12.94 -10.62
CA LEU A 1 12.11 -12.65 -9.18
C LEU A 1 10.93 -13.39 -8.52
N ILE A 2 9.74 -13.41 -9.13
CA ILE A 2 8.56 -14.13 -8.62
C ILE A 2 8.77 -15.65 -8.61
N LEU A 3 9.47 -16.21 -9.60
CA LEU A 3 9.77 -17.64 -9.69
C LEU A 3 10.81 -18.12 -8.65
N ALA A 4 11.74 -17.28 -8.22
CA ALA A 4 12.71 -17.60 -7.19
C ALA A 4 12.07 -17.76 -5.78
N TRP A 5 10.91 -17.17 -5.56
CA TRP A 5 10.17 -17.24 -4.29
C TRP A 5 9.47 -18.60 -4.05
N ARG A 6 9.19 -19.38 -5.09
CA ARG A 6 8.52 -20.68 -4.97
C ARG A 6 9.36 -21.78 -4.29
N HIS A 7 10.68 -21.63 -4.21
CA HIS A 7 11.59 -22.64 -3.69
C HIS A 7 12.14 -22.39 -2.28
N VAL A 8 11.63 -21.39 -1.55
CA VAL A 8 12.04 -21.16 -0.16
C VAL A 8 11.34 -22.17 0.74
N SER A 9 12.15 -23.04 1.34
CA SER A 9 11.78 -24.24 2.13
C SER A 9 10.72 -24.01 3.22
N PRO A 10 9.90 -25.04 3.52
CA PRO A 10 8.89 -25.03 4.57
C PRO A 10 9.55 -25.12 5.96
N GLY A 11 9.81 -24.00 6.58
CA GLY A 11 10.46 -23.95 7.89
C GLY A 11 10.85 -22.54 8.32
N ILE A 12 10.36 -21.53 7.61
CA ILE A 12 10.72 -20.13 7.88
C ILE A 12 9.96 -19.65 9.12
N ASN A 13 10.70 -19.46 10.21
CA ASN A 13 10.24 -18.78 11.41
C ASN A 13 9.60 -17.43 11.05
N GLU A 14 8.51 -17.05 11.73
CA GLU A 14 7.80 -15.79 11.51
C GLU A 14 8.71 -14.56 11.58
N THR A 15 9.77 -14.62 12.41
CA THR A 15 10.82 -13.60 12.47
C THR A 15 11.58 -13.41 11.16
N LEU A 16 11.64 -14.43 10.31
CA LEU A 16 12.26 -14.36 8.99
C LEU A 16 11.40 -13.58 7.97
N ILE A 17 10.08 -13.64 8.09
CA ILE A 17 9.16 -12.90 7.18
C ILE A 17 9.45 -11.40 7.24
N TRP A 18 9.62 -10.84 8.45
CA TRP A 18 9.93 -9.42 8.64
C TRP A 18 11.29 -9.04 8.08
N LYS A 19 12.29 -9.91 8.23
CA LYS A 19 13.62 -9.72 7.62
C LYS A 19 13.55 -9.73 6.10
N TRP A 20 12.82 -10.65 5.51
CA TRP A 20 12.64 -10.73 4.06
C TRP A 20 11.89 -9.53 3.49
N LEU A 21 10.84 -9.08 4.16
CA LEU A 21 10.09 -7.87 3.75
C LEU A 21 10.97 -6.63 3.83
N PHE A 22 11.78 -6.51 4.88
CA PHE A 22 12.75 -5.42 5.02
C PHE A 22 13.82 -5.49 3.91
N MET A 23 14.43 -6.65 3.70
CA MET A 23 15.46 -6.86 2.67
C MET A 23 14.91 -6.63 1.26
N LEU A 24 13.68 -7.12 0.97
CA LEU A 24 13.02 -6.85 -0.31
C LEU A 24 12.84 -5.35 -0.54
N GLY A 25 12.40 -4.63 0.48
CA GLY A 25 12.23 -3.19 0.39
C GLY A 25 13.53 -2.43 0.19
N VAL A 26 14.59 -2.82 0.90
CA VAL A 26 15.93 -2.25 0.72
C VAL A 26 16.44 -2.56 -0.69
N PHE A 27 16.25 -3.79 -1.18
CA PHE A 27 16.67 -4.19 -2.52
C PHE A 27 15.91 -3.42 -3.61
N VAL A 28 14.58 -3.32 -3.52
CA VAL A 28 13.76 -2.59 -4.51
C VAL A 28 14.10 -1.10 -4.49
N ALA A 29 14.31 -0.51 -3.31
CA ALA A 29 14.75 0.88 -3.19
C ALA A 29 16.16 1.05 -3.80
N GLY A 30 17.09 0.15 -3.51
CA GLY A 30 18.46 0.18 -4.05
C GLY A 30 18.47 0.06 -5.58
N CYS A 31 17.70 -0.84 -6.16
CA CYS A 31 17.54 -0.96 -7.62
C CYS A 31 16.95 0.32 -8.24
N GLY A 32 15.96 0.94 -7.58
CA GLY A 32 15.38 2.20 -8.01
C GLY A 32 16.40 3.34 -8.02
N TRP A 33 17.23 3.46 -6.99
CA TRP A 33 18.30 4.46 -6.92
C TRP A 33 19.40 4.19 -7.94
N GLY A 34 19.76 2.91 -8.17
CA GLY A 34 20.73 2.51 -9.20
C GLY A 34 20.26 2.93 -10.60
N ALA A 35 19.01 2.67 -10.93
CA ALA A 35 18.42 3.08 -12.22
C ALA A 35 18.43 4.61 -12.40
N LEU A 36 18.12 5.38 -11.34
CA LEU A 36 18.20 6.84 -11.35
C LEU A 36 19.63 7.31 -11.59
N GLY A 37 20.63 6.70 -10.91
CA GLY A 37 22.04 7.04 -11.07
C GLY A 37 22.53 6.79 -12.49
N VAL A 38 22.24 5.64 -13.07
CA VAL A 38 22.59 5.30 -14.45
C VAL A 38 21.95 6.28 -15.43
N ALA A 39 20.63 6.55 -15.29
CA ALA A 39 19.95 7.51 -16.15
C ALA A 39 20.56 8.91 -16.11
N LEU A 40 20.98 9.38 -14.92
CA LEU A 40 21.66 10.67 -14.76
C LEU A 40 23.00 10.72 -15.48
N ILE A 41 23.77 9.62 -15.51
CA ILE A 41 25.02 9.54 -16.28
C ILE A 41 24.76 9.79 -17.77
N PHE A 42 23.63 9.29 -18.29
CA PHE A 42 23.21 9.54 -19.68
C PHE A 42 22.43 10.85 -19.87
N GLY A 43 22.36 11.72 -18.87
CA GLY A 43 21.68 13.01 -18.95
C GLY A 43 20.14 12.94 -18.81
N TYR A 44 19.58 11.78 -18.46
CA TYR A 44 18.13 11.63 -18.25
C TYR A 44 17.74 11.86 -16.80
N LYS A 45 16.82 12.78 -16.55
CA LYS A 45 16.22 13.02 -15.22
C LYS A 45 14.94 12.19 -15.07
N LEU A 46 15.05 11.05 -14.42
CA LEU A 46 13.90 10.19 -14.12
C LEU A 46 13.19 10.61 -12.82
N THR A 47 11.89 10.32 -12.74
CA THR A 47 11.11 10.52 -11.52
C THR A 47 11.49 9.49 -10.46
N GLN A 48 11.65 9.94 -9.23
CA GLN A 48 11.94 9.07 -8.10
C GLN A 48 10.72 8.23 -7.73
N ASN A 49 10.82 6.91 -7.88
CA ASN A 49 9.74 5.96 -7.60
C ASN A 49 9.63 5.57 -6.11
N PHE A 50 10.75 5.62 -5.37
CA PHE A 50 10.83 5.18 -3.98
C PHE A 50 11.45 6.26 -3.11
N ASN A 51 10.72 6.73 -2.08
CA ASN A 51 11.17 7.76 -1.16
C ASN A 51 10.88 7.37 0.29
N ARG A 52 11.74 6.52 0.87
CA ARG A 52 11.65 6.07 2.28
C ARG A 52 10.23 5.61 2.68
N PRO A 53 9.60 4.67 1.96
CA PRO A 53 8.20 4.29 2.16
C PRO A 53 7.91 3.73 3.56
N TYR A 54 8.90 3.14 4.23
CA TYR A 54 8.75 2.56 5.58
C TYR A 54 8.54 3.60 6.68
N PHE A 55 8.85 4.87 6.42
CA PHE A 55 8.61 5.98 7.34
C PHE A 55 7.30 6.71 7.06
N ALA A 56 6.47 6.15 6.19
CA ALA A 56 5.15 6.71 5.92
C ALA A 56 4.26 6.65 7.18
N VAL A 57 3.54 7.72 7.42
CA VAL A 57 2.65 7.86 8.59
C VAL A 57 1.21 7.44 8.28
N SER A 58 0.92 7.09 7.03
CA SER A 58 -0.39 6.63 6.59
C SER A 58 -0.28 5.79 5.33
N ILE A 59 -1.35 5.05 5.01
CA ILE A 59 -1.39 4.26 3.78
C ILE A 59 -1.33 5.13 2.52
N GLN A 60 -1.93 6.34 2.54
CA GLN A 60 -1.82 7.27 1.42
C GLN A 60 -0.42 7.85 1.28
N ASP A 61 0.26 8.15 2.40
CA ASP A 61 1.66 8.58 2.40
C ASP A 61 2.59 7.46 1.91
N PHE A 62 2.30 6.20 2.27
CA PHE A 62 3.01 5.04 1.76
C PHE A 62 2.96 4.97 0.23
N TRP A 63 1.79 5.06 -0.38
CA TRP A 63 1.63 4.99 -1.83
C TRP A 63 2.24 6.19 -2.59
N LYS A 64 2.36 7.35 -1.96
CA LYS A 64 3.12 8.48 -2.51
C LYS A 64 4.63 8.26 -2.52
N ARG A 65 5.11 7.35 -1.68
CA ARG A 65 6.54 7.05 -1.49
C ARG A 65 6.97 5.71 -2.10
N TRP A 66 6.02 4.80 -2.32
CA TRP A 66 6.22 3.47 -2.90
C TRP A 66 5.67 3.45 -4.32
N HIS A 67 6.56 3.20 -5.29
CA HIS A 67 6.22 3.10 -6.70
C HIS A 67 5.36 4.29 -7.18
N ALA A 68 5.85 5.52 -6.93
CA ALA A 68 5.09 6.76 -7.11
C ALA A 68 4.49 6.90 -8.53
N THR A 69 5.25 6.55 -9.58
CA THR A 69 4.76 6.62 -10.96
C THR A 69 3.59 5.68 -11.22
N LEU A 70 3.56 4.47 -10.62
CA LEU A 70 2.41 3.57 -10.69
C LEU A 70 1.21 4.16 -9.94
N GLY A 71 1.46 4.76 -8.76
CA GLY A 71 0.43 5.45 -7.99
C GLY A 71 -0.23 6.59 -8.76
N ASP A 72 0.58 7.42 -9.42
CA ASP A 72 0.09 8.51 -10.27
C ASP A 72 -0.70 7.98 -11.46
N TRP A 73 -0.21 6.94 -12.13
CA TRP A 73 -0.89 6.30 -13.24
C TRP A 73 -2.25 5.71 -12.83
N LEU A 74 -2.31 4.96 -11.72
CA LEU A 74 -3.57 4.44 -11.17
C LEU A 74 -4.54 5.56 -10.78
N ASN A 75 -4.02 6.66 -10.25
CA ASN A 75 -4.84 7.82 -9.91
C ASN A 75 -5.46 8.44 -11.16
N ASP A 76 -4.69 8.62 -12.23
CA ASP A 76 -5.14 9.31 -13.44
C ASP A 76 -6.05 8.43 -14.32
N TYR A 77 -5.73 7.16 -14.46
CA TYR A 77 -6.44 6.27 -15.39
C TYR A 77 -7.53 5.42 -14.74
N PHE A 78 -7.54 5.26 -13.42
CA PHE A 78 -8.57 4.48 -12.71
C PHE A 78 -9.32 5.31 -11.68
N PHE A 79 -8.64 5.84 -10.68
CA PHE A 79 -9.32 6.55 -9.59
C PHE A 79 -10.14 7.75 -10.07
N LYS A 80 -9.55 8.68 -10.81
CA LYS A 80 -10.23 9.88 -11.29
C LYS A 80 -11.43 9.57 -12.18
N PRO A 81 -11.33 8.68 -13.21
CA PRO A 81 -12.47 8.30 -14.03
C PRO A 81 -13.59 7.65 -13.24
N ILE A 82 -13.28 6.68 -12.37
CA ILE A 82 -14.27 6.00 -11.51
C ILE A 82 -14.94 7.02 -10.58
N PHE A 83 -14.17 7.89 -9.93
CA PHE A 83 -14.70 8.90 -9.04
C PHE A 83 -15.61 9.90 -9.77
N LYS A 84 -15.24 10.32 -10.99
CA LYS A 84 -16.05 11.19 -11.85
C LYS A 84 -17.38 10.53 -12.19
N GLU A 85 -17.36 9.27 -12.63
CA GLU A 85 -18.55 8.49 -12.97
C GLU A 85 -19.49 8.34 -11.76
N LEU A 86 -18.96 8.02 -10.58
CA LEU A 86 -19.73 7.95 -9.34
C LEU A 86 -20.29 9.30 -8.90
N THR A 87 -19.65 10.39 -9.32
CA THR A 87 -20.09 11.75 -9.00
C THR A 87 -21.26 12.17 -9.88
N THR A 88 -21.24 11.82 -11.16
CA THR A 88 -22.36 12.12 -12.08
C THR A 88 -23.65 11.41 -11.67
N LYS A 89 -23.56 10.18 -11.18
CA LYS A 89 -24.72 9.38 -10.77
C LYS A 89 -25.40 9.85 -9.48
N LYS A 90 -24.79 10.77 -8.71
CA LYS A 90 -25.30 11.39 -7.46
C LYS A 90 -25.88 10.40 -6.40
N LYS A 91 -25.69 9.09 -6.57
CA LYS A 91 -26.27 8.03 -5.72
C LYS A 91 -25.66 7.97 -4.33
N PHE A 92 -24.38 8.37 -4.19
CA PHE A 92 -23.59 8.20 -2.97
C PHE A 92 -23.16 9.55 -2.37
N LYS A 93 -22.94 9.60 -1.05
CA LYS A 93 -22.31 10.76 -0.39
C LYS A 93 -20.85 10.93 -0.87
N PRO A 94 -20.27 12.16 -0.84
CA PRO A 94 -18.91 12.41 -1.33
C PRO A 94 -17.86 11.43 -0.79
N ILE A 95 -17.88 11.16 0.53
CA ILE A 95 -16.96 10.21 1.16
C ILE A 95 -17.15 8.77 0.67
N GLN A 96 -18.38 8.35 0.42
CA GLN A 96 -18.68 7.01 -0.09
C GLN A 96 -18.18 6.83 -1.53
N ARG A 97 -18.31 7.86 -2.38
CA ARG A 97 -17.81 7.84 -3.76
C ARG A 97 -16.30 7.72 -3.77
N GLN A 98 -15.62 8.50 -2.92
CA GLN A 98 -14.17 8.45 -2.79
C GLN A 98 -13.69 7.07 -2.30
N ASN A 99 -14.34 6.54 -1.28
CA ASN A 99 -13.98 5.23 -0.73
C ASN A 99 -14.23 4.10 -1.73
N LEU A 100 -15.34 4.14 -2.48
CA LEU A 100 -15.63 3.14 -3.50
C LEU A 100 -14.61 3.23 -4.66
N ALA A 101 -14.27 4.44 -5.11
CA ALA A 101 -13.26 4.63 -6.14
C ALA A 101 -11.88 4.11 -5.69
N LEU A 102 -11.47 4.39 -4.45
CA LEU A 102 -10.23 3.85 -3.86
C LEU A 102 -10.24 2.32 -3.84
N PHE A 103 -11.32 1.72 -3.33
CA PHE A 103 -11.44 0.26 -3.25
C PHE A 103 -11.30 -0.41 -4.61
N LEU A 104 -12.06 0.08 -5.59
CA LEU A 104 -12.02 -0.46 -6.95
C LEU A 104 -10.64 -0.28 -7.60
N THR A 105 -9.99 0.87 -7.41
CA THR A 105 -8.65 1.13 -7.94
C THR A 105 -7.62 0.15 -7.38
N PHE A 106 -7.59 -0.08 -6.07
CA PHE A 106 -6.67 -1.03 -5.45
C PHE A 106 -7.00 -2.49 -5.80
N THR A 107 -8.27 -2.83 -5.94
CA THR A 107 -8.68 -4.17 -6.40
C THR A 107 -8.19 -4.42 -7.84
N LEU A 108 -8.33 -3.42 -8.73
CA LEU A 108 -7.79 -3.48 -10.09
C LEU A 108 -6.26 -3.60 -10.10
N MET A 109 -5.56 -2.91 -9.20
CA MET A 109 -4.12 -3.07 -9.02
C MET A 109 -3.74 -4.51 -8.65
N GLY A 110 -4.56 -5.18 -7.84
CA GLY A 110 -4.40 -6.61 -7.54
C GLY A 110 -4.50 -7.47 -8.80
N PHE A 111 -5.54 -7.27 -9.61
CA PHE A 111 -5.72 -7.96 -10.91
C PHE A 111 -4.58 -7.71 -11.89
N TRP A 112 -3.99 -6.52 -11.89
CA TRP A 112 -2.83 -6.19 -12.71
C TRP A 112 -1.62 -7.10 -12.45
N ASN A 113 -1.44 -7.56 -11.21
CA ASN A 113 -0.34 -8.47 -10.84
C ASN A 113 -0.59 -9.93 -11.24
N GLY A 114 -1.86 -10.30 -11.51
CA GLY A 114 -2.25 -11.63 -11.91
C GLY A 114 -3.69 -11.97 -11.49
N PHE A 115 -4.24 -13.03 -12.07
CA PHE A 115 -5.61 -13.49 -11.79
C PHE A 115 -5.70 -14.45 -10.59
N GLU A 116 -4.59 -14.73 -9.91
CA GLU A 116 -4.61 -15.59 -8.73
C GLU A 116 -5.26 -14.86 -7.55
N LEU A 117 -6.00 -15.61 -6.72
CA LEU A 117 -6.81 -15.07 -5.63
C LEU A 117 -6.00 -14.21 -4.65
N HIS A 118 -4.78 -14.58 -4.34
CA HIS A 118 -3.92 -13.86 -3.40
C HIS A 118 -3.53 -12.45 -3.86
N TYR A 119 -3.40 -12.21 -5.18
CA TYR A 119 -3.16 -10.87 -5.72
C TYR A 119 -4.39 -9.99 -5.56
N ILE A 120 -5.58 -10.55 -5.86
CA ILE A 120 -6.85 -9.83 -5.74
C ILE A 120 -7.11 -9.48 -4.27
N LEU A 121 -6.96 -10.46 -3.36
CA LEU A 121 -7.13 -10.27 -1.92
C LEU A 121 -6.17 -9.21 -1.36
N SER A 122 -4.91 -9.21 -1.78
CA SER A 122 -3.95 -8.18 -1.39
C SER A 122 -4.37 -6.79 -1.86
N GLY A 123 -4.82 -6.65 -3.11
CA GLY A 123 -5.37 -5.40 -3.63
C GLY A 123 -6.59 -4.92 -2.83
N MET A 124 -7.53 -5.82 -2.52
CA MET A 124 -8.68 -5.50 -1.68
C MET A 124 -8.28 -5.05 -0.27
N LEU A 125 -7.27 -5.67 0.34
CA LEU A 125 -6.73 -5.25 1.64
C LEU A 125 -6.15 -3.84 1.59
N PHE A 126 -5.35 -3.50 0.59
CA PHE A 126 -4.86 -2.14 0.39
C PHE A 126 -6.01 -1.14 0.21
N GLY A 127 -7.06 -1.52 -0.52
CA GLY A 127 -8.29 -0.76 -0.64
C GLY A 127 -8.97 -0.53 0.71
N LEU A 128 -9.14 -1.57 1.52
CA LEU A 128 -9.75 -1.50 2.85
C LEU A 128 -8.94 -0.61 3.81
N PHE A 129 -7.62 -0.75 3.84
CA PHE A 129 -6.76 0.11 4.66
C PHE A 129 -6.87 1.57 4.24
N SER A 130 -6.93 1.83 2.92
CA SER A 130 -7.10 3.19 2.40
C SER A 130 -8.45 3.79 2.77
N ILE A 131 -9.54 3.02 2.71
CA ILE A 131 -10.88 3.43 3.13
C ILE A 131 -10.90 3.74 4.62
N THR A 132 -10.35 2.85 5.44
CA THR A 132 -10.32 3.01 6.90
C THR A 132 -9.60 4.30 7.29
N HIS A 133 -8.42 4.55 6.69
CA HIS A 133 -7.71 5.79 6.94
C HIS A 133 -8.46 7.02 6.41
N ASN A 134 -9.05 6.96 5.22
CA ASN A 134 -9.83 8.08 4.66
C ASN A 134 -11.05 8.41 5.52
N TYR A 135 -11.74 7.38 6.03
CA TYR A 135 -12.87 7.57 6.95
C TYR A 135 -12.41 8.15 8.29
N TYR A 136 -11.29 7.69 8.83
CA TYR A 136 -10.67 8.26 10.03
C TYR A 136 -10.40 9.76 9.87
N VAL A 137 -9.74 10.17 8.78
CA VAL A 137 -9.46 11.59 8.48
C VAL A 137 -10.75 12.39 8.34
N TYR A 138 -11.76 11.82 7.67
CA TYR A 138 -13.08 12.46 7.54
C TYR A 138 -13.73 12.71 8.91
N GLN A 139 -13.70 11.74 9.83
CA GLN A 139 -14.26 11.88 11.17
C GLN A 139 -13.48 12.90 12.01
N CYS A 140 -12.17 12.91 11.92
CA CYS A 140 -11.34 13.92 12.58
C CYS A 140 -11.72 15.34 12.15
N LYS A 141 -11.81 15.57 10.83
CA LYS A 141 -12.22 16.87 10.28
C LYS A 141 -13.64 17.26 10.70
N LYS A 142 -14.57 16.33 10.68
CA LYS A 142 -15.97 16.58 11.08
C LYS A 142 -16.07 16.98 12.55
N ASN A 143 -15.22 16.42 13.42
CA ASN A 143 -15.25 16.69 14.86
C ASN A 143 -14.30 17.84 15.27
N GLY A 144 -13.69 18.57 14.34
CA GLY A 144 -12.75 19.64 14.62
C GLY A 144 -11.48 19.20 15.36
N LYS A 145 -11.07 17.91 15.21
CA LYS A 145 -9.90 17.33 15.87
C LYS A 145 -8.84 17.00 14.82
N ASP A 146 -7.60 17.38 15.10
CA ASP A 146 -6.48 17.02 14.22
C ASP A 146 -6.14 15.53 14.30
N VAL A 147 -6.35 14.91 15.48
CA VAL A 147 -6.08 13.49 15.73
C VAL A 147 -7.11 12.92 16.72
N PHE A 148 -7.59 11.70 16.49
CA PHE A 148 -8.52 11.01 17.40
C PHE A 148 -7.93 10.81 18.80
N PHE A 149 -6.62 10.60 18.89
CA PHE A 149 -5.86 10.40 20.13
C PHE A 149 -5.36 11.71 20.75
N GLY A 150 -6.18 12.73 20.84
CA GLY A 150 -5.82 14.08 21.27
C GLY A 150 -5.13 14.25 22.66
N LYS A 151 -4.83 13.15 23.37
CA LYS A 151 -4.05 13.14 24.61
C LYS A 151 -2.60 12.69 24.43
N LEU A 152 -2.23 12.18 23.24
CA LEU A 152 -0.87 11.70 22.96
C LEU A 152 0.00 12.82 22.39
N SER A 153 1.30 12.78 22.70
CA SER A 153 2.24 13.71 22.09
C SER A 153 2.33 13.49 20.57
N PRO A 154 2.60 14.53 19.76
CA PRO A 154 2.72 14.40 18.31
C PRO A 154 3.73 13.33 17.86
N LYS A 155 4.85 13.21 18.60
CA LYS A 155 5.86 12.16 18.36
C LYS A 155 5.32 10.75 18.60
N ALA A 156 4.57 10.54 19.67
CA ALA A 156 3.97 9.25 19.98
C ALA A 156 2.95 8.85 18.90
N VAL A 157 2.10 9.78 18.47
CA VAL A 157 1.15 9.57 17.35
C VAL A 157 1.89 9.18 16.07
N GLN A 158 2.97 9.86 15.73
CA GLN A 158 3.78 9.55 14.55
C GLN A 158 4.35 8.14 14.62
N ILE A 159 4.96 7.74 15.75
CA ILE A 159 5.55 6.40 15.93
C ILE A 159 4.47 5.32 15.80
N ILE A 160 3.34 5.48 16.46
CA ILE A 160 2.20 4.54 16.40
C ILE A 160 1.68 4.45 14.95
N SER A 161 1.54 5.57 14.26
CA SER A 161 1.06 5.61 12.88
C SER A 161 2.00 4.86 11.94
N ILE A 162 3.33 5.08 12.05
CA ILE A 162 4.34 4.34 11.27
C ILE A 162 4.25 2.85 11.57
N PHE A 163 4.15 2.47 12.85
CA PHE A 163 4.06 1.07 13.25
C PHE A 163 2.81 0.39 12.68
N LEU A 164 1.64 1.01 12.82
CA LEU A 164 0.38 0.48 12.28
C LEU A 164 0.41 0.39 10.75
N MET A 165 0.89 1.44 10.09
CA MET A 165 1.03 1.46 8.63
C MET A 165 1.95 0.34 8.15
N PHE A 166 3.14 0.21 8.75
CA PHE A 166 4.12 -0.81 8.39
C PHE A 166 3.53 -2.22 8.53
N ASN A 167 2.87 -2.53 9.65
CA ASN A 167 2.24 -3.83 9.87
C ASN A 167 1.11 -4.11 8.88
N SER A 168 0.28 -3.11 8.56
CA SER A 168 -0.79 -3.24 7.57
C SER A 168 -0.24 -3.56 6.18
N VAL A 169 0.79 -2.84 5.75
CA VAL A 169 1.47 -3.07 4.46
C VAL A 169 2.14 -4.44 4.45
N ALA A 170 2.87 -4.80 5.50
CA ALA A 170 3.53 -6.09 5.62
C ALA A 170 2.52 -7.26 5.52
N PHE A 171 1.37 -7.14 6.18
CA PHE A 171 0.30 -8.13 6.08
C PHE A 171 -0.26 -8.23 4.66
N ALA A 172 -0.53 -7.11 3.99
CA ALA A 172 -1.01 -7.14 2.61
C ALA A 172 0.01 -7.75 1.65
N ILE A 173 1.32 -7.48 1.82
CA ILE A 173 2.40 -8.10 1.04
C ILE A 173 2.53 -9.60 1.36
N TYR A 174 2.31 -10.01 2.61
CA TYR A 174 2.28 -11.42 2.98
C TYR A 174 1.15 -12.16 2.26
N VAL A 175 -0.06 -11.59 2.23
CA VAL A 175 -1.18 -12.12 1.43
C VAL A 175 -0.81 -12.18 -0.05
N PHE A 176 -0.22 -11.11 -0.58
CA PHE A 176 0.25 -11.04 -1.97
C PHE A 176 1.23 -12.17 -2.34
N SER A 177 2.06 -12.62 -1.41
CA SER A 177 3.02 -13.71 -1.64
C SER A 177 2.39 -15.09 -1.87
N GLY A 178 1.08 -15.25 -1.68
CA GLY A 178 0.36 -16.51 -1.83
C GLY A 178 0.58 -17.51 -0.68
N LYS A 179 1.35 -17.13 0.36
CA LYS A 179 1.67 -18.02 1.50
C LYS A 179 0.57 -18.10 2.55
N ILE A 180 -0.52 -17.37 2.35
CA ILE A 180 -1.64 -17.37 3.30
C ILE A 180 -2.29 -18.77 3.42
N SER A 181 -2.30 -19.59 2.36
CA SER A 181 -2.80 -20.97 2.39
C SER A 181 -2.06 -21.82 3.42
N TYR A 182 -0.75 -21.63 3.54
CA TYR A 182 0.08 -22.32 4.53
C TYR A 182 -0.33 -22.02 5.99
N LEU A 183 -0.83 -20.82 6.26
CA LEU A 183 -1.36 -20.49 7.60
C LEU A 183 -2.66 -21.21 7.89
N PHE A 184 -3.54 -21.34 6.90
CA PHE A 184 -4.80 -22.09 7.05
C PHE A 184 -4.55 -23.57 7.26
N ASP A 185 -3.63 -24.18 6.49
CA ASP A 185 -3.26 -25.60 6.63
C ASP A 185 -2.59 -25.93 7.97
N LYS A 186 -2.04 -24.92 8.67
CA LYS A 186 -1.39 -25.10 9.98
C LYS A 186 -2.34 -24.87 11.16
N ILE A 187 -3.45 -24.17 10.96
CA ILE A 187 -4.43 -23.82 12.00
C ILE A 187 -5.60 -24.80 12.01
N PHE A 188 -5.92 -25.38 10.87
CA PHE A 188 -6.98 -26.39 10.67
C PHE A 188 -6.41 -27.74 10.28
#